data_de2f2f0ab482c98b2ff2566f2f3fb2a2
#
_entry.id   de2f2f0ab482c98b2ff2566f2f3fb2a2
#
_cell.length_a   1.000
_cell.length_b   1.000
_cell.length_c   1.000
_cell.angle_alpha   90.00
_cell.angle_beta   90.00
_cell.angle_gamma   90.00
#
_symmetry.space_group_name_H-M   'P 1'
#
loop_
_entity.id
_entity.type
_entity.pdbx_description
1 polymer ?
#
loop_
_entity_poly.entity_id
_entity_poly.type
_entity_poly.pdbx_seq_one_letter_code
_entity_poly.pdbx_strand_id
1 'polypeptide(L)'
;MDAPELDEDDPFEDQRDAVDNPMGRLFREYGRDYLPQAVVGIVASIFARILDLLPPIMLGVAIDAVFLETVDYAEAFPVASGLIAPHVPDSQTGQFWLTVGIIAGAFIFAAGFHWLRNWGFNAFAQRIQHDVRTDTYDKMQRLNMEFFADKQTGEMMSILSNDVNRLERFLNDGMNSLFRLVVMVLGIGVLLFAYNWQLALVALVPVPLIMLFTYVFIRVIQPKYAAVRSAVGTVNSRLENNLGGIGVIKSSTTEEYESDRVEDVSKEYYDANW
;
A
#
# COMPACT_ATOMS: atom_id res chain seq x y z
N MET A 1 35.28 -2.52 5.53
CA MET A 1 33.91 -2.10 5.94
C MET A 1 33.03 -3.16 5.35
N ASP A 2 33.01 -4.30 6.06
CA ASP A 2 32.41 -5.54 5.56
C ASP A 2 30.90 -5.39 5.61
N ALA A 3 30.26 -5.82 4.51
CA ALA A 3 28.81 -5.90 4.44
C ALA A 3 28.31 -6.85 5.56
N PRO A 4 27.17 -6.56 6.22
CA PRO A 4 26.62 -7.48 7.19
C PRO A 4 26.31 -8.80 6.51
N GLU A 5 26.81 -9.89 7.08
CA GLU A 5 26.41 -11.26 6.74
C GLU A 5 24.87 -11.31 6.75
N LEU A 6 24.31 -11.47 5.56
CA LEU A 6 22.89 -11.65 5.38
C LEU A 6 22.56 -13.11 5.74
N ASP A 7 21.38 -13.33 6.25
CA ASP A 7 20.84 -14.62 6.70
C ASP A 7 21.34 -15.77 5.80
N GLU A 8 22.25 -16.60 6.31
CA GLU A 8 22.79 -17.78 5.60
C GLU A 8 21.70 -18.82 5.25
N ASP A 9 20.46 -18.60 5.68
CA ASP A 9 19.34 -19.54 5.53
C ASP A 9 18.27 -19.16 4.49
N ASP A 10 18.47 -18.12 3.65
CA ASP A 10 17.55 -17.86 2.54
C ASP A 10 18.04 -18.55 1.26
N PRO A 11 17.48 -19.73 0.93
CA PRO A 11 17.93 -20.54 -0.20
C PRO A 11 17.69 -19.88 -1.57
N PHE A 12 17.09 -18.70 -1.61
CA PHE A 12 16.81 -17.94 -2.81
C PHE A 12 17.52 -16.58 -2.88
N GLU A 13 18.45 -16.31 -1.95
CA GLU A 13 19.15 -15.02 -1.87
C GLU A 13 19.94 -14.74 -3.15
N ASP A 14 20.71 -15.70 -3.63
CA ASP A 14 21.47 -15.61 -4.90
C ASP A 14 20.55 -15.38 -6.13
N GLN A 15 19.28 -15.75 -6.04
CA GLN A 15 18.31 -15.60 -7.13
C GLN A 15 17.56 -14.27 -7.08
N ARG A 16 17.48 -13.62 -5.91
CA ARG A 16 16.89 -12.28 -5.77
C ARG A 16 17.70 -11.22 -6.51
N ASP A 17 19.01 -11.31 -6.46
CA ASP A 17 19.93 -10.38 -7.12
C ASP A 17 19.97 -10.56 -8.64
N ALA A 18 19.51 -11.72 -9.15
CA ALA A 18 19.52 -12.04 -10.58
C ALA A 18 18.38 -11.38 -11.38
N VAL A 19 17.42 -10.70 -10.74
CA VAL A 19 16.25 -10.14 -11.43
C VAL A 19 16.24 -8.62 -11.38
N ASP A 20 16.72 -7.99 -12.44
CA ASP A 20 16.54 -6.57 -12.66
C ASP A 20 15.03 -6.23 -12.78
N ASN A 21 14.54 -5.35 -11.90
CA ASN A 21 13.18 -4.81 -11.91
C ASN A 21 12.07 -5.89 -11.87
N PRO A 22 11.92 -6.63 -10.75
CA PRO A 22 10.97 -7.74 -10.63
C PRO A 22 9.51 -7.31 -10.84
N MET A 23 9.14 -6.10 -10.41
CA MET A 23 7.79 -5.57 -10.62
C MET A 23 7.48 -5.29 -12.09
N GLY A 24 8.43 -4.71 -12.81
CA GLY A 24 8.29 -4.47 -14.25
C GLY A 24 8.16 -5.77 -15.04
N ARG A 25 8.88 -6.81 -14.64
CA ARG A 25 8.77 -8.15 -15.22
C ARG A 25 7.40 -8.77 -14.93
N LEU A 26 6.94 -8.73 -13.68
CA LEU A 26 5.62 -9.24 -13.28
C LEU A 26 4.50 -8.60 -14.12
N PHE A 27 4.49 -7.27 -14.24
CA PHE A 27 3.49 -6.56 -15.02
C PHE A 27 3.55 -6.89 -16.52
N ARG A 28 4.73 -7.10 -17.07
CA ARG A 28 4.90 -7.41 -18.49
C ARG A 28 4.51 -8.85 -18.81
N GLU A 29 4.84 -9.80 -17.93
CA GLU A 29 4.64 -11.23 -18.13
C GLU A 29 3.19 -11.66 -17.81
N TYR A 30 2.64 -11.17 -16.71
CA TYR A 30 1.32 -11.57 -16.23
C TYR A 30 0.25 -10.47 -16.27
N GLY A 31 0.66 -9.20 -16.13
CA GLY A 31 -0.30 -8.09 -16.02
C GLY A 31 -0.91 -7.66 -17.36
N ARG A 32 -0.23 -7.94 -18.48
CA ARG A 32 -0.62 -7.42 -19.80
C ARG A 32 -1.97 -7.96 -20.28
N ASP A 33 -2.27 -9.21 -20.00
CA ASP A 33 -3.50 -9.86 -20.43
C ASP A 33 -4.72 -9.39 -19.64
N TYR A 34 -4.49 -8.82 -18.45
CA TYR A 34 -5.52 -8.34 -17.54
C TYR A 34 -5.60 -6.81 -17.45
N LEU A 35 -4.92 -6.10 -18.34
CA LEU A 35 -4.98 -4.64 -18.43
C LEU A 35 -6.40 -4.06 -18.46
N PRO A 36 -7.40 -4.67 -19.16
CA PRO A 36 -8.76 -4.13 -19.15
C PRO A 36 -9.35 -4.00 -17.74
N GLN A 37 -9.09 -4.95 -16.83
CA GLN A 37 -9.57 -4.90 -15.45
C GLN A 37 -8.85 -3.81 -14.64
N ALA A 38 -7.54 -3.68 -14.83
CA ALA A 38 -6.77 -2.59 -14.23
C ALA A 38 -7.27 -1.22 -14.70
N VAL A 39 -7.51 -1.06 -16.00
CA VAL A 39 -8.04 0.19 -16.60
C VAL A 39 -9.42 0.52 -16.04
N VAL A 40 -10.31 -0.46 -15.91
CA VAL A 40 -11.62 -0.26 -15.27
C VAL A 40 -11.44 0.21 -13.82
N GLY A 41 -10.54 -0.42 -13.07
CA GLY A 41 -10.22 -0.01 -11.70
C GLY A 41 -9.70 1.43 -11.62
N ILE A 42 -8.77 1.80 -12.52
CA ILE A 42 -8.18 3.15 -12.58
C ILE A 42 -9.23 4.20 -12.95
N VAL A 43 -9.97 3.98 -14.03
CA VAL A 43 -11.01 4.91 -14.50
C VAL A 43 -12.09 5.09 -13.45
N ALA A 44 -12.57 3.99 -12.88
CA ALA A 44 -13.55 4.06 -11.79
C ALA A 44 -13.00 4.77 -10.54
N SER A 45 -11.70 4.61 -10.23
CA SER A 45 -11.04 5.34 -9.14
C SER A 45 -11.06 6.86 -9.38
N ILE A 46 -10.80 7.31 -10.60
CA ILE A 46 -10.82 8.73 -10.97
C ILE A 46 -12.23 9.29 -10.77
N PHE A 47 -13.25 8.64 -11.34
CA PHE A 47 -14.63 9.11 -11.20
C PHE A 47 -15.13 9.08 -9.74
N ALA A 48 -14.81 8.02 -9.00
CA ALA A 48 -15.14 7.94 -7.58
C ALA A 48 -14.55 9.14 -6.81
N ARG A 49 -13.30 9.50 -7.07
CA ARG A 49 -12.63 10.62 -6.37
C ARG A 49 -13.16 11.99 -6.79
N ILE A 50 -13.50 12.18 -8.04
CA ILE A 50 -14.15 13.42 -8.48
C ILE A 50 -15.49 13.58 -7.75
N LEU A 51 -16.27 12.50 -7.64
CA LEU A 51 -17.54 12.52 -6.93
C LEU A 51 -17.37 12.72 -5.41
N ASP A 52 -16.33 12.17 -4.80
CA ASP A 52 -16.01 12.39 -3.39
C ASP A 52 -15.66 13.85 -3.06
N LEU A 53 -15.21 14.63 -4.05
CA LEU A 53 -14.93 16.07 -3.88
C LEU A 53 -16.18 16.95 -3.98
N LEU A 54 -17.27 16.44 -4.57
CA LEU A 54 -18.50 17.23 -4.73
C LEU A 54 -19.17 17.62 -3.40
N PRO A 55 -19.35 16.73 -2.40
CA PRO A 55 -20.00 17.10 -1.14
C PRO A 55 -19.36 18.29 -0.41
N PRO A 56 -18.03 18.35 -0.20
CA PRO A 56 -17.42 19.53 0.44
C PRO A 56 -17.54 20.80 -0.40
N ILE A 57 -17.47 20.70 -1.74
CA ILE A 57 -17.67 21.85 -2.63
C ILE A 57 -19.11 22.35 -2.51
N MET A 58 -20.08 21.44 -2.58
CA MET A 58 -21.51 21.77 -2.48
C MET A 58 -21.89 22.36 -1.12
N LEU A 59 -21.20 21.91 -0.06
CA LEU A 59 -21.38 22.50 1.26
C LEU A 59 -20.91 23.97 1.29
N GLY A 60 -19.75 24.26 0.65
CA GLY A 60 -19.28 25.63 0.48
C GLY A 60 -20.27 26.49 -0.30
N VAL A 61 -20.74 25.99 -1.44
CA VAL A 61 -21.77 26.67 -2.26
C VAL A 61 -23.06 26.94 -1.44
N ALA A 62 -23.51 25.94 -0.66
CA ALA A 62 -24.70 26.12 0.20
C ALA A 62 -24.49 27.21 1.23
N ILE A 63 -23.33 27.27 1.86
CA ILE A 63 -23.01 28.30 2.86
C ILE A 63 -23.02 29.68 2.22
N ASP A 64 -22.28 29.86 1.16
CA ASP A 64 -22.04 31.18 0.55
C ASP A 64 -23.26 31.70 -0.23
N ALA A 65 -23.93 30.84 -1.00
CA ALA A 65 -25.01 31.24 -1.90
C ALA A 65 -26.42 31.11 -1.26
N VAL A 66 -26.66 30.05 -0.43
CA VAL A 66 -28.01 29.79 0.12
C VAL A 66 -28.18 30.41 1.48
N PHE A 67 -27.16 30.35 2.36
CA PHE A 67 -27.30 30.84 3.75
C PHE A 67 -26.81 32.29 3.92
N LEU A 68 -25.70 32.66 3.30
CA LEU A 68 -25.10 34.01 3.44
C LEU A 68 -25.51 34.97 2.32
N GLU A 69 -26.02 34.47 1.20
CA GLU A 69 -26.41 35.23 0.01
C GLU A 69 -25.33 36.21 -0.50
N THR A 70 -24.04 35.81 -0.30
CA THR A 70 -22.90 36.65 -0.64
C THR A 70 -22.51 36.54 -2.11
N VAL A 71 -22.88 35.41 -2.76
CA VAL A 71 -22.52 35.08 -4.17
C VAL A 71 -23.74 34.44 -4.82
N ASP A 72 -23.90 34.64 -6.14
CA ASP A 72 -24.91 33.91 -6.90
C ASP A 72 -24.59 32.40 -6.91
N TYR A 73 -25.64 31.56 -6.77
CA TYR A 73 -25.50 30.13 -6.66
C TYR A 73 -24.71 29.52 -7.84
N ALA A 74 -24.94 30.00 -9.07
CA ALA A 74 -24.24 29.54 -10.26
C ALA A 74 -22.77 30.00 -10.30
N GLU A 75 -22.48 31.20 -9.78
CA GLU A 75 -21.12 31.75 -9.73
C GLU A 75 -20.27 31.11 -8.62
N ALA A 76 -20.89 30.53 -7.60
CA ALA A 76 -20.19 29.82 -6.53
C ALA A 76 -19.47 28.54 -7.00
N PHE A 77 -19.76 28.05 -8.23
CA PHE A 77 -19.07 26.93 -8.83
C PHE A 77 -17.84 27.35 -9.62
N PRO A 78 -16.62 27.02 -9.19
CA PRO A 78 -15.40 27.56 -9.83
C PRO A 78 -15.12 26.99 -11.21
N VAL A 79 -15.68 25.82 -11.57
CA VAL A 79 -15.34 25.10 -12.81
C VAL A 79 -16.56 24.83 -13.71
N ALA A 80 -17.78 24.95 -13.23
CA ALA A 80 -18.98 24.49 -13.94
C ALA A 80 -20.12 25.51 -13.95
N SER A 81 -19.87 26.77 -13.66
CA SER A 81 -20.90 27.84 -13.60
C SER A 81 -21.80 27.87 -14.83
N GLY A 82 -21.23 27.80 -16.04
CA GLY A 82 -21.99 27.84 -17.29
C GLY A 82 -22.89 26.62 -17.57
N LEU A 83 -22.57 25.47 -16.98
CA LEU A 83 -23.38 24.24 -17.11
C LEU A 83 -24.52 24.19 -16.10
N ILE A 84 -24.34 24.79 -14.94
CA ILE A 84 -25.26 24.69 -13.79
C ILE A 84 -26.27 25.84 -13.80
N ALA A 85 -25.87 27.06 -14.23
CA ALA A 85 -26.72 28.24 -14.26
C ALA A 85 -28.12 28.04 -14.85
N PRO A 86 -28.32 27.34 -15.99
CA PRO A 86 -29.65 27.15 -16.56
C PRO A 86 -30.60 26.27 -15.72
N HIS A 87 -30.06 25.54 -14.73
CA HIS A 87 -30.81 24.56 -13.92
C HIS A 87 -30.99 25.00 -12.45
N VAL A 88 -30.48 26.18 -12.11
CA VAL A 88 -30.59 26.71 -10.75
C VAL A 88 -31.98 27.28 -10.53
N PRO A 89 -32.72 26.85 -9.48
CA PRO A 89 -33.98 27.46 -9.12
C PRO A 89 -33.81 28.90 -8.59
N ASP A 90 -34.76 29.79 -8.89
CA ASP A 90 -34.75 31.16 -8.39
C ASP A 90 -35.02 31.27 -6.86
N SER A 91 -35.61 30.22 -6.28
CA SER A 91 -35.95 30.22 -4.87
C SER A 91 -34.84 29.59 -4.00
N GLN A 92 -34.56 30.24 -2.85
CA GLN A 92 -33.58 29.75 -1.87
C GLN A 92 -33.88 28.30 -1.41
N THR A 93 -35.15 27.97 -1.20
CA THR A 93 -35.59 26.61 -0.86
C THR A 93 -35.30 25.64 -2.00
N GLY A 94 -35.47 26.07 -3.27
CA GLY A 94 -35.12 25.26 -4.44
C GLY A 94 -33.61 25.00 -4.55
N GLN A 95 -32.80 26.01 -4.31
CA GLN A 95 -31.33 25.89 -4.30
C GLN A 95 -30.84 24.96 -3.19
N PHE A 96 -31.47 25.04 -2.01
CA PHE A 96 -31.18 24.11 -0.91
C PHE A 96 -31.47 22.64 -1.31
N TRP A 97 -32.67 22.38 -1.85
CA TRP A 97 -33.00 21.00 -2.28
C TRP A 97 -32.16 20.51 -3.47
N LEU A 98 -31.77 21.43 -4.37
CA LEU A 98 -30.83 21.11 -5.44
C LEU A 98 -29.47 20.67 -4.86
N THR A 99 -28.94 21.43 -3.88
CA THR A 99 -27.70 21.08 -3.18
C THR A 99 -27.79 19.70 -2.52
N VAL A 100 -28.86 19.44 -1.78
CA VAL A 100 -29.10 18.14 -1.14
C VAL A 100 -29.18 17.02 -2.19
N GLY A 101 -29.87 17.27 -3.30
CA GLY A 101 -29.98 16.32 -4.40
C GLY A 101 -28.63 15.99 -5.07
N ILE A 102 -27.79 17.02 -5.31
CA ILE A 102 -26.45 16.83 -5.86
C ILE A 102 -25.55 16.03 -4.91
N ILE A 103 -25.56 16.36 -3.61
CA ILE A 103 -24.80 15.64 -2.59
C ILE A 103 -25.26 14.18 -2.52
N ALA A 104 -26.56 13.92 -2.44
CA ALA A 104 -27.11 12.57 -2.39
C ALA A 104 -26.77 11.78 -3.66
N GLY A 105 -26.92 12.40 -4.83
CA GLY A 105 -26.51 11.81 -6.12
C GLY A 105 -25.03 11.50 -6.16
N ALA A 106 -24.17 12.42 -5.71
CA ALA A 106 -22.73 12.22 -5.64
C ALA A 106 -22.37 10.98 -4.79
N PHE A 107 -22.97 10.81 -3.62
CA PHE A 107 -22.75 9.64 -2.77
C PHE A 107 -23.20 8.33 -3.43
N ILE A 108 -24.38 8.32 -4.07
CA ILE A 108 -24.89 7.12 -4.74
C ILE A 108 -23.97 6.71 -5.90
N PHE A 109 -23.63 7.66 -6.78
CA PHE A 109 -22.74 7.38 -7.91
C PHE A 109 -21.31 7.06 -7.44
N ALA A 110 -20.78 7.77 -6.44
CA ALA A 110 -19.50 7.45 -5.84
C ALA A 110 -19.45 6.02 -5.31
N ALA A 111 -20.49 5.57 -4.60
CA ALA A 111 -20.58 4.18 -4.12
C ALA A 111 -20.53 3.17 -5.27
N GLY A 112 -21.21 3.42 -6.38
CA GLY A 112 -21.16 2.60 -7.58
C GLY A 112 -19.75 2.54 -8.19
N PHE A 113 -19.09 3.69 -8.32
CA PHE A 113 -17.71 3.74 -8.83
C PHE A 113 -16.70 3.14 -7.86
N HIS A 114 -16.88 3.27 -6.55
CA HIS A 114 -16.05 2.58 -5.56
C HIS A 114 -16.19 1.06 -5.65
N TRP A 115 -17.40 0.56 -5.86
CA TRP A 115 -17.61 -0.86 -6.09
C TRP A 115 -16.92 -1.33 -7.38
N LEU A 116 -17.12 -0.61 -8.49
CA LEU A 116 -16.50 -0.94 -9.79
C LEU A 116 -14.97 -0.92 -9.72
N ARG A 117 -14.39 0.06 -9.02
CA ARG A 117 -12.96 0.15 -8.75
C ARG A 117 -12.45 -1.08 -8.00
N ASN A 118 -13.10 -1.42 -6.90
CA ASN A 118 -12.72 -2.57 -6.08
C ASN A 118 -12.83 -3.87 -6.88
N TRP A 119 -13.88 -4.01 -7.67
CA TRP A 119 -14.03 -5.16 -8.57
C TRP A 119 -12.88 -5.21 -9.60
N GLY A 120 -12.54 -4.11 -10.23
CA GLY A 120 -11.49 -4.04 -11.25
C GLY A 120 -10.12 -4.43 -10.70
N PHE A 121 -9.70 -3.83 -9.57
CA PHE A 121 -8.40 -4.13 -8.97
C PHE A 121 -8.35 -5.54 -8.37
N ASN A 122 -9.43 -5.99 -7.74
CA ASN A 122 -9.50 -7.33 -7.18
C ASN A 122 -9.45 -8.41 -8.28
N ALA A 123 -10.22 -8.23 -9.37
CA ALA A 123 -10.19 -9.13 -10.52
C ALA A 123 -8.81 -9.17 -11.19
N PHE A 124 -8.12 -8.03 -11.30
CA PHE A 124 -6.76 -7.94 -11.81
C PHE A 124 -5.77 -8.71 -10.93
N ALA A 125 -5.77 -8.42 -9.61
CA ALA A 125 -4.86 -9.06 -8.67
C ALA A 125 -5.06 -10.58 -8.56
N GLN A 126 -6.31 -11.04 -8.49
CA GLN A 126 -6.64 -12.48 -8.39
C GLN A 126 -6.26 -13.26 -9.64
N ARG A 127 -6.38 -12.68 -10.83
CA ARG A 127 -5.99 -13.34 -12.07
C ARG A 127 -4.47 -13.49 -12.15
N ILE A 128 -3.71 -12.44 -11.84
CA ILE A 128 -2.25 -12.51 -11.75
C ILE A 128 -1.84 -13.54 -10.70
N GLN A 129 -2.48 -13.55 -9.54
CA GLN A 129 -2.24 -14.52 -8.49
C GLN A 129 -2.42 -15.96 -8.99
N HIS A 130 -3.50 -16.21 -9.72
CA HIS A 130 -3.79 -17.52 -10.28
C HIS A 130 -2.68 -17.96 -11.25
N ASP A 131 -2.33 -17.10 -12.20
CA ASP A 131 -1.33 -17.41 -13.22
C ASP A 131 0.06 -17.60 -12.61
N VAL A 132 0.47 -16.73 -11.71
CA VAL A 132 1.75 -16.85 -11.00
C VAL A 132 1.80 -18.17 -10.21
N ARG A 133 0.72 -18.52 -9.50
CA ARG A 133 0.66 -19.77 -8.74
C ARG A 133 0.79 -21.00 -9.63
N THR A 134 0.02 -21.05 -10.72
CA THR A 134 0.00 -22.19 -11.63
C THR A 134 1.31 -22.32 -12.40
N ASP A 135 1.88 -21.22 -12.86
CA ASP A 135 3.16 -21.20 -13.57
C ASP A 135 4.33 -21.57 -12.65
N THR A 136 4.32 -21.05 -11.41
CA THR A 136 5.30 -21.43 -10.39
C THR A 136 5.23 -22.93 -10.08
N TYR A 137 4.03 -23.48 -9.91
CA TYR A 137 3.84 -24.90 -9.69
C TYR A 137 4.31 -25.74 -10.89
N ASP A 138 3.96 -25.36 -12.13
CA ASP A 138 4.42 -26.06 -13.34
C ASP A 138 5.95 -26.04 -13.49
N LYS A 139 6.58 -24.89 -13.17
CA LYS A 139 8.04 -24.79 -13.14
C LYS A 139 8.66 -25.67 -12.07
N MET A 140 8.09 -25.70 -10.86
CA MET A 140 8.55 -26.59 -9.79
C MET A 140 8.49 -28.05 -10.23
N GLN A 141 7.43 -28.51 -10.89
CA GLN A 141 7.29 -29.87 -11.38
C GLN A 141 8.38 -30.29 -12.39
N ARG A 142 9.01 -29.34 -13.06
CA ARG A 142 10.06 -29.58 -14.06
C ARG A 142 11.48 -29.54 -13.48
N LEU A 143 11.62 -29.22 -12.19
CA LEU A 143 12.92 -29.21 -11.52
C LEU A 143 13.41 -30.64 -11.27
N ASN A 144 14.73 -30.80 -11.16
CA ASN A 144 15.36 -32.08 -10.89
C ASN A 144 15.15 -32.54 -9.43
N MET A 145 15.35 -33.83 -9.18
CA MET A 145 15.20 -34.39 -7.83
C MET A 145 16.22 -33.85 -6.82
N GLU A 146 17.35 -33.37 -7.27
CA GLU A 146 18.38 -32.78 -6.42
C GLU A 146 17.87 -31.51 -5.75
N PHE A 147 17.14 -30.66 -6.48
CA PHE A 147 16.48 -29.49 -5.92
C PHE A 147 15.53 -29.84 -4.77
N PHE A 148 14.77 -30.93 -4.93
CA PHE A 148 13.82 -31.38 -3.88
C PHE A 148 14.49 -32.07 -2.70
N ALA A 149 15.72 -32.58 -2.86
CA ALA A 149 16.47 -33.16 -1.77
C ALA A 149 17.01 -32.09 -0.80
N ASP A 150 17.35 -30.91 -1.34
CA ASP A 150 17.91 -29.79 -0.57
C ASP A 150 16.84 -28.87 0.03
N LYS A 151 15.62 -28.92 -0.47
CA LYS A 151 14.54 -28.02 -0.05
C LYS A 151 13.44 -28.72 0.72
N GLN A 152 12.98 -28.09 1.78
CA GLN A 152 11.86 -28.61 2.56
C GLN A 152 10.53 -28.42 1.81
N THR A 153 9.68 -29.43 1.80
CA THR A 153 8.34 -29.37 1.20
C THR A 153 7.49 -28.20 1.77
N GLY A 154 7.67 -27.90 3.07
CA GLY A 154 7.00 -26.79 3.73
C GLY A 154 7.35 -25.42 3.16
N GLU A 155 8.60 -25.21 2.76
CA GLU A 155 9.07 -23.98 2.13
C GLU A 155 8.43 -23.78 0.75
N MET A 156 8.41 -24.80 -0.08
CA MET A 156 7.73 -24.75 -1.39
C MET A 156 6.23 -24.48 -1.26
N MET A 157 5.59 -25.08 -0.26
CA MET A 157 4.18 -24.80 0.06
C MET A 157 3.99 -23.35 0.53
N SER A 158 4.94 -22.80 1.28
CA SER A 158 4.90 -21.39 1.70
C SER A 158 4.95 -20.44 0.49
N ILE A 159 5.80 -20.70 -0.49
CA ILE A 159 5.88 -19.91 -1.74
C ILE A 159 4.54 -19.96 -2.47
N LEU A 160 4.01 -21.14 -2.75
CA LEU A 160 2.78 -21.32 -3.52
C LEU A 160 1.51 -20.78 -2.82
N SER A 161 1.53 -20.74 -1.49
CA SER A 161 0.39 -20.32 -0.69
C SER A 161 0.58 -18.91 -0.11
N ASN A 162 1.58 -18.72 0.74
CA ASN A 162 1.73 -17.48 1.49
C ASN A 162 2.26 -16.34 0.63
N ASP A 163 3.30 -16.56 -0.16
CA ASP A 163 3.96 -15.50 -0.91
C ASP A 163 3.11 -15.04 -2.11
N VAL A 164 2.48 -15.99 -2.79
CA VAL A 164 1.52 -15.67 -3.86
C VAL A 164 0.28 -14.95 -3.32
N ASN A 165 -0.20 -15.28 -2.11
CA ASN A 165 -1.28 -14.53 -1.46
C ASN A 165 -0.82 -13.13 -1.00
N ARG A 166 0.45 -12.98 -0.58
CA ARG A 166 1.03 -11.65 -0.26
C ARG A 166 1.14 -10.79 -1.51
N LEU A 167 1.52 -11.39 -2.65
CA LEU A 167 1.57 -10.70 -3.94
C LEU A 167 0.19 -10.17 -4.34
N GLU A 168 -0.87 -10.97 -4.21
CA GLU A 168 -2.24 -10.57 -4.51
C GLU A 168 -2.66 -9.36 -3.64
N ARG A 169 -2.46 -9.45 -2.31
CA ARG A 169 -2.76 -8.33 -1.40
C ARG A 169 -1.96 -7.08 -1.75
N PHE A 170 -0.67 -7.23 -2.07
CA PHE A 170 0.16 -6.11 -2.49
C PHE A 170 -0.36 -5.45 -3.77
N LEU A 171 -0.75 -6.24 -4.78
CA LEU A 171 -1.31 -5.72 -6.02
C LEU A 171 -2.65 -5.02 -5.78
N ASN A 172 -3.55 -5.64 -5.03
CA ASN A 172 -4.88 -5.08 -4.75
C ASN A 172 -4.79 -3.82 -3.88
N ASP A 173 -4.17 -3.91 -2.72
CA ASP A 173 -4.12 -2.81 -1.74
C ASP A 173 -3.14 -1.71 -2.17
N GLY A 174 -2.02 -2.10 -2.77
CA GLY A 174 -1.02 -1.18 -3.28
C GLY A 174 -1.56 -0.32 -4.42
N MET A 175 -2.17 -0.93 -5.44
CA MET A 175 -2.79 -0.19 -6.54
C MET A 175 -3.93 0.70 -6.04
N ASN A 176 -4.81 0.16 -5.20
CA ASN A 176 -5.94 0.90 -4.63
C ASN A 176 -5.46 2.14 -3.85
N SER A 177 -4.44 1.98 -3.01
CA SER A 177 -3.88 3.06 -2.20
C SER A 177 -3.12 4.09 -3.04
N LEU A 178 -2.32 3.64 -4.01
CA LEU A 178 -1.56 4.52 -4.90
C LEU A 178 -2.49 5.41 -5.72
N PHE A 179 -3.46 4.83 -6.43
CA PHE A 179 -4.39 5.61 -7.24
C PHE A 179 -5.28 6.52 -6.39
N ARG A 180 -5.70 6.07 -5.20
CA ARG A 180 -6.42 6.90 -4.26
C ARG A 180 -5.62 8.15 -3.89
N LEU A 181 -4.36 8.00 -3.50
CA LEU A 181 -3.51 9.12 -3.10
C LEU A 181 -3.22 10.06 -4.27
N VAL A 182 -2.81 9.52 -5.41
CA VAL A 182 -2.46 10.33 -6.58
C VAL A 182 -3.66 11.14 -7.06
N VAL A 183 -4.80 10.51 -7.25
CA VAL A 183 -6.01 11.20 -7.74
C VAL A 183 -6.54 12.20 -6.71
N MET A 184 -6.46 11.88 -5.41
CA MET A 184 -6.88 12.80 -4.35
C MET A 184 -5.97 14.04 -4.28
N VAL A 185 -4.65 13.84 -4.29
CA VAL A 185 -3.70 14.97 -4.23
C VAL A 185 -3.82 15.85 -5.48
N LEU A 186 -3.90 15.23 -6.66
CA LEU A 186 -4.08 15.98 -7.92
C LEU A 186 -5.45 16.68 -7.96
N GLY A 187 -6.53 16.00 -7.56
CA GLY A 187 -7.86 16.57 -7.56
C GLY A 187 -8.00 17.77 -6.62
N ILE A 188 -7.54 17.62 -5.37
CA ILE A 188 -7.51 18.73 -4.41
C ILE A 188 -6.57 19.86 -4.92
N GLY A 189 -5.41 19.49 -5.46
CA GLY A 189 -4.47 20.46 -6.03
C GLY A 189 -5.13 21.32 -7.12
N VAL A 190 -5.78 20.66 -8.10
CA VAL A 190 -6.49 21.38 -9.19
C VAL A 190 -7.58 22.31 -8.63
N LEU A 191 -8.37 21.85 -7.66
CA LEU A 191 -9.40 22.70 -7.03
C LEU A 191 -8.79 23.92 -6.32
N LEU A 192 -7.76 23.69 -5.51
CA LEU A 192 -7.09 24.79 -4.81
C LEU A 192 -6.50 25.82 -5.78
N PHE A 193 -5.86 25.38 -6.87
CA PHE A 193 -5.33 26.27 -7.90
C PHE A 193 -6.45 27.03 -8.63
N ALA A 194 -7.61 26.40 -8.85
CA ALA A 194 -8.75 27.05 -9.48
C ALA A 194 -9.37 28.15 -8.58
N TYR A 195 -9.37 27.96 -7.25
CA TYR A 195 -9.87 28.95 -6.32
C TYR A 195 -8.84 30.06 -6.03
N ASN A 196 -7.63 29.71 -5.67
CA ASN A 196 -6.57 30.66 -5.37
C ASN A 196 -5.19 30.00 -5.47
N TRP A 197 -4.44 30.35 -6.52
CA TRP A 197 -3.13 29.76 -6.76
C TRP A 197 -2.09 30.02 -5.66
N GLN A 198 -2.18 31.17 -4.95
CA GLN A 198 -1.25 31.52 -3.88
C GLN A 198 -1.51 30.65 -2.65
N LEU A 199 -2.78 30.47 -2.27
CA LEU A 199 -3.16 29.57 -1.19
C LEU A 199 -2.85 28.11 -1.54
N ALA A 200 -3.04 27.73 -2.81
CA ALA A 200 -2.71 26.40 -3.30
C ALA A 200 -1.24 26.05 -3.10
N LEU A 201 -0.34 26.98 -3.45
CA LEU A 201 1.10 26.78 -3.24
C LEU A 201 1.43 26.56 -1.76
N VAL A 202 0.88 27.39 -0.87
CA VAL A 202 1.11 27.25 0.57
C VAL A 202 0.55 25.94 1.11
N ALA A 203 -0.67 25.58 0.72
CA ALA A 203 -1.35 24.37 1.17
C ALA A 203 -0.67 23.07 0.67
N LEU A 204 -0.01 23.11 -0.48
CA LEU A 204 0.68 21.94 -1.05
C LEU A 204 2.13 21.77 -0.58
N VAL A 205 2.74 22.78 0.07
CA VAL A 205 4.11 22.69 0.64
C VAL A 205 4.30 21.45 1.55
N PRO A 206 3.36 21.06 2.42
CA PRO A 206 3.54 19.88 3.26
C PRO A 206 3.72 18.57 2.46
N VAL A 207 3.18 18.46 1.25
CA VAL A 207 3.24 17.22 0.46
C VAL A 207 4.67 16.84 0.10
N PRO A 208 5.47 17.67 -0.60
CA PRO A 208 6.87 17.35 -0.87
C PRO A 208 7.72 17.29 0.41
N LEU A 209 7.37 18.05 1.45
CA LEU A 209 8.08 18.00 2.73
C LEU A 209 7.90 16.64 3.42
N ILE A 210 6.67 16.11 3.44
CA ILE A 210 6.38 14.77 3.98
C ILE A 210 7.09 13.71 3.15
N MET A 211 7.11 13.81 1.81
CA MET A 211 7.83 12.87 0.94
C MET A 211 9.34 12.87 1.27
N LEU A 212 9.94 14.05 1.37
CA LEU A 212 11.35 14.20 1.72
C LEU A 212 11.64 13.62 3.11
N PHE A 213 10.83 13.98 4.09
CA PHE A 213 10.97 13.49 5.46
C PHE A 213 10.82 11.95 5.53
N THR A 214 9.84 11.40 4.86
CA THR A 214 9.63 9.95 4.77
C THR A 214 10.81 9.25 4.13
N TYR A 215 11.34 9.80 3.03
CA TYR A 215 12.50 9.24 2.35
C TYR A 215 13.75 9.22 3.26
N VAL A 216 14.03 10.32 3.94
CA VAL A 216 15.14 10.41 4.90
C VAL A 216 14.93 9.47 6.08
N PHE A 217 13.71 9.45 6.62
CA PHE A 217 13.33 8.58 7.74
C PHE A 217 13.53 7.10 7.42
N ILE A 218 13.06 6.63 6.27
CA ILE A 218 13.24 5.24 5.84
C ILE A 218 14.72 4.89 5.75
N ARG A 219 15.55 5.76 5.15
CA ARG A 219 16.99 5.52 5.04
C ARG A 219 17.72 5.44 6.39
N VAL A 220 17.25 6.19 7.38
CA VAL A 220 17.84 6.19 8.72
C VAL A 220 17.34 5.00 9.55
N ILE A 221 16.07 4.63 9.41
CA ILE A 221 15.46 3.61 10.25
C ILE A 221 15.72 2.18 9.76
N GLN A 222 15.85 1.99 8.45
CA GLN A 222 16.03 0.68 7.84
C GLN A 222 17.24 -0.10 8.39
N PRO A 223 18.45 0.48 8.50
CA PRO A 223 19.59 -0.23 9.09
C PRO A 223 19.38 -0.55 10.57
N LYS A 224 18.66 0.29 11.32
CA LYS A 224 18.33 0.01 12.72
C LYS A 224 17.40 -1.19 12.86
N TYR A 225 16.38 -1.28 12.02
CA TYR A 225 15.52 -2.47 12.00
C TYR A 225 16.25 -3.74 11.55
N ALA A 226 17.24 -3.63 10.67
CA ALA A 226 18.09 -4.76 10.30
C ALA A 226 18.90 -5.25 11.51
N ALA A 227 19.53 -4.33 12.25
CA ALA A 227 20.28 -4.66 13.48
C ALA A 227 19.39 -5.34 14.55
N VAL A 228 18.15 -4.84 14.75
CA VAL A 228 17.19 -5.45 15.67
C VAL A 228 16.84 -6.87 15.24
N ARG A 229 16.56 -7.09 13.93
CA ARG A 229 16.25 -8.45 13.41
C ARG A 229 17.41 -9.41 13.60
N SER A 230 18.64 -8.98 13.31
CA SER A 230 19.85 -9.79 13.53
C SER A 230 20.02 -10.15 15.00
N ALA A 231 19.83 -9.21 15.93
CA ALA A 231 19.90 -9.49 17.35
C ALA A 231 18.82 -10.48 17.83
N VAL A 232 17.57 -10.37 17.31
CA VAL A 232 16.52 -11.36 17.57
C VAL A 232 16.90 -12.74 17.05
N GLY A 233 17.47 -12.83 15.84
CA GLY A 233 17.96 -14.08 15.27
C GLY A 233 19.00 -14.73 16.17
N THR A 234 19.98 -13.96 16.67
CA THR A 234 21.00 -14.46 17.60
C THR A 234 20.41 -14.99 18.90
N VAL A 235 19.43 -14.27 19.50
CA VAL A 235 18.73 -14.74 20.71
C VAL A 235 18.01 -16.06 20.43
N ASN A 236 17.24 -16.14 19.33
CA ASN A 236 16.48 -17.36 18.99
C ASN A 236 17.39 -18.55 18.75
N SER A 237 18.45 -18.38 17.97
CA SER A 237 19.45 -19.43 17.70
C SER A 237 20.10 -19.92 18.99
N ARG A 238 20.45 -19.00 19.91
CA ARG A 238 21.00 -19.38 21.21
C ARG A 238 20.01 -20.18 22.05
N LEU A 239 18.75 -19.75 22.11
CA LEU A 239 17.70 -20.46 22.84
C LEU A 239 17.42 -21.85 22.24
N GLU A 240 17.34 -21.95 20.92
CA GLU A 240 17.14 -23.21 20.20
C GLU A 240 18.28 -24.20 20.47
N ASN A 241 19.54 -23.76 20.36
CA ASN A 241 20.70 -24.57 20.66
C ASN A 241 20.74 -25.04 22.12
N ASN A 242 20.42 -24.18 23.08
CA ASN A 242 20.41 -24.51 24.49
C ASN A 242 19.26 -25.46 24.84
N LEU A 243 18.07 -25.24 24.30
CA LEU A 243 16.93 -26.14 24.53
C LEU A 243 17.13 -27.50 23.83
N GLY A 244 17.65 -27.49 22.60
CA GLY A 244 18.00 -28.72 21.86
C GLY A 244 19.11 -29.52 22.55
N GLY A 245 20.10 -28.82 23.14
CA GLY A 245 21.23 -29.40 23.86
C GLY A 245 21.02 -29.52 25.38
N ILE A 246 19.80 -29.37 25.90
CA ILE A 246 19.54 -29.28 27.35
C ILE A 246 20.09 -30.48 28.15
N GLY A 247 20.11 -31.68 27.54
CA GLY A 247 20.67 -32.88 28.16
C GLY A 247 22.17 -32.76 28.42
N VAL A 248 22.91 -32.12 27.50
CA VAL A 248 24.35 -31.87 27.63
C VAL A 248 24.62 -30.83 28.72
N ILE A 249 23.87 -29.74 28.70
CA ILE A 249 23.95 -28.68 29.72
C ILE A 249 23.75 -29.23 31.11
N LYS A 250 22.70 -30.06 31.28
CA LYS A 250 22.35 -30.68 32.54
C LYS A 250 23.41 -31.71 33.00
N SER A 251 23.93 -32.52 32.09
CA SER A 251 24.97 -33.53 32.42
C SER A 251 26.32 -32.92 32.75
N SER A 252 26.62 -31.74 32.16
CA SER A 252 27.88 -31.00 32.37
C SER A 252 27.79 -29.98 33.49
N THR A 253 26.59 -29.76 34.07
CA THR A 253 26.34 -28.77 35.15
C THR A 253 26.80 -27.35 34.71
N THR A 254 26.45 -26.95 33.46
CA THR A 254 26.84 -25.67 32.86
C THR A 254 25.68 -24.70 32.73
N GLU A 255 24.60 -24.86 33.52
CA GLU A 255 23.40 -24.04 33.42
C GLU A 255 23.65 -22.55 33.62
N GLU A 256 24.47 -22.21 34.64
CA GLU A 256 24.79 -20.79 34.94
C GLU A 256 25.57 -20.16 33.81
N TYR A 257 26.56 -20.83 33.23
CA TYR A 257 27.33 -20.35 32.09
C TYR A 257 26.44 -20.12 30.86
N GLU A 258 25.53 -21.02 30.50
CA GLU A 258 24.63 -20.86 29.38
C GLU A 258 23.53 -19.82 29.66
N SER A 259 23.13 -19.63 30.93
CA SER A 259 22.22 -18.56 31.32
C SER A 259 22.84 -17.17 31.09
N ASP A 260 24.10 -16.99 31.53
CA ASP A 260 24.84 -15.73 31.32
C ASP A 260 24.98 -15.40 29.82
N ARG A 261 25.26 -16.41 28.99
CA ARG A 261 25.35 -16.25 27.55
C ARG A 261 24.03 -15.83 26.89
N VAL A 262 22.90 -16.33 27.39
CA VAL A 262 21.56 -15.90 26.93
C VAL A 262 21.28 -14.48 27.42
N GLU A 263 21.68 -14.13 28.63
CA GLU A 263 21.55 -12.75 29.15
C GLU A 263 22.34 -11.76 28.30
N ASP A 264 23.58 -12.10 27.90
CA ASP A 264 24.42 -11.26 27.04
C ASP A 264 23.74 -10.97 25.69
N VAL A 265 23.30 -12.00 24.96
CA VAL A 265 22.64 -11.78 23.65
C VAL A 265 21.26 -11.12 23.80
N SER A 266 20.55 -11.34 24.89
CA SER A 266 19.31 -10.63 25.23
C SER A 266 19.55 -9.15 25.50
N LYS A 267 20.69 -8.80 26.10
CA LYS A 267 21.10 -7.42 26.32
C LYS A 267 21.48 -6.73 25.00
N GLU A 268 22.18 -7.41 24.10
CA GLU A 268 22.44 -6.89 22.75
C GLU A 268 21.15 -6.58 22.00
N TYR A 269 20.15 -7.46 22.08
CA TYR A 269 18.84 -7.20 21.51
C TYR A 269 18.14 -6.01 22.17
N TYR A 270 18.20 -5.90 23.49
CA TYR A 270 17.67 -4.76 24.23
C TYR A 270 18.31 -3.44 23.77
N ASP A 271 19.66 -3.40 23.69
CA ASP A 271 20.40 -2.21 23.26
C ASP A 271 20.14 -1.84 21.78
N ALA A 272 19.91 -2.85 20.91
CA ALA A 272 19.56 -2.61 19.51
C ALA A 272 18.14 -2.06 19.34
N ASN A 273 17.24 -2.34 20.27
CA ASN A 273 15.83 -1.94 20.22
C ASN A 273 15.57 -0.53 20.79
N TRP A 274 16.57 0.03 21.49
CA TRP A 274 16.57 1.40 22.00
C TRP A 274 17.28 2.37 21.05
#